data_b0364b1ae84edf3b62de8b71e2514839
#
_entry.id   b0364b1ae84edf3b62de8b71e2514839
#
_cell.length_a   1.000
_cell.length_b   1.000
_cell.length_c   1.000
_cell.angle_alpha   90.00
_cell.angle_beta   90.00
_cell.angle_gamma   90.00
#
_symmetry.space_group_name_H-M   'P 1'
#
loop_
_entity.id
_entity.type
_entity.pdbx_description
1 polymer ?
#
loop_
_entity_poly.entity_id
_entity_poly.type
_entity_poly.pdbx_seq_one_letter_code
_entity_poly.pdbx_strand_id
1 'polypeptide(L)'
;WFTRWEAIDYEIMEAHRSRVESIVGDSAVAEVLKPWYRYLCKRPCFHDEYLTSFNQRNVTLVDCPTGIDRVVTDGVMVNGEKIELDCIVYATGFEAEATPLFRRAGHDIVGVDGVTLAELWADGASSLYGMMVRGLPNLFTMPAPSQQSVVTVNYTQLAVLGAEIVAQTIAQLLKKGGPAFEVTAEAEHDWNQKILASFADASALMSACTPSRINNEGHPESRNPLNGNYGRGFGDYFGYRDLLKTWVASEQFDGLELR
;
A
#
# COMPACT_ATOMS: atom_id res chain seq x y z
N TRP A 1 9.22 -22.23 5.76
CA TRP A 1 8.54 -21.40 4.75
C TRP A 1 9.37 -20.16 4.40
N PHE A 2 9.85 -19.42 5.38
CA PHE A 2 10.65 -18.20 5.20
C PHE A 2 11.97 -18.47 4.44
N THR A 3 12.71 -19.50 4.81
CA THR A 3 13.98 -19.89 4.17
C THR A 3 13.82 -20.27 2.69
N ARG A 4 12.72 -20.97 2.35
CA ARG A 4 12.43 -21.30 0.95
C ARG A 4 12.06 -20.07 0.14
N TRP A 5 11.32 -19.14 0.74
CA TRP A 5 10.96 -17.89 0.10
C TRP A 5 12.20 -17.01 -0.15
N GLU A 6 13.12 -16.94 0.82
CA GLU A 6 14.39 -16.21 0.65
C GLU A 6 15.26 -16.78 -0.48
N ALA A 7 15.32 -18.10 -0.61
CA ALA A 7 16.08 -18.74 -1.69
C ALA A 7 15.51 -18.37 -3.06
N ILE A 8 14.18 -18.42 -3.22
CA ILE A 8 13.51 -18.02 -4.46
C ILE A 8 13.71 -16.52 -4.75
N ASP A 9 13.59 -15.67 -3.74
CA ASP A 9 13.86 -14.24 -3.85
C ASP A 9 15.28 -13.97 -4.35
N TYR A 10 16.26 -14.67 -3.81
CA TYR A 10 17.66 -14.56 -4.24
C TYR A 10 17.85 -14.93 -5.70
N GLU A 11 17.26 -16.04 -6.15
CA GLU A 11 17.36 -16.48 -7.55
C GLU A 11 16.73 -15.47 -8.51
N ILE A 12 15.54 -14.94 -8.16
CA ILE A 12 14.85 -13.94 -8.98
C ILE A 12 15.69 -12.66 -9.07
N MET A 13 16.18 -12.17 -7.94
CA MET A 13 16.94 -10.92 -7.90
C MET A 13 18.31 -11.05 -8.59
N GLU A 14 18.95 -12.24 -8.52
CA GLU A 14 20.18 -12.50 -9.27
C GLU A 14 19.94 -12.52 -10.79
N ALA A 15 18.83 -13.10 -11.23
CA ALA A 15 18.45 -13.03 -12.63
C ALA A 15 18.24 -11.58 -13.11
N HIS A 16 17.65 -10.72 -12.28
CA HIS A 16 17.49 -9.30 -12.61
C HIS A 16 18.84 -8.56 -12.66
N ARG A 17 19.77 -8.81 -11.72
CA ARG A 17 21.12 -8.22 -11.75
C ARG A 17 21.90 -8.65 -12.97
N SER A 18 21.87 -9.93 -13.32
CA SER A 18 22.50 -10.47 -14.53
C SER A 18 21.89 -9.87 -15.81
N ARG A 19 20.58 -9.62 -15.84
CA ARG A 19 19.92 -8.93 -16.95
C ARG A 19 20.45 -7.50 -17.11
N VAL A 20 20.58 -6.73 -16.02
CA VAL A 20 21.16 -5.38 -16.08
C VAL A 20 22.56 -5.42 -16.68
N GLU A 21 23.42 -6.29 -16.18
CA GLU A 21 24.81 -6.46 -16.63
C GLU A 21 24.90 -6.86 -18.11
N SER A 22 23.95 -7.66 -18.60
CA SER A 22 23.93 -8.09 -20.01
C SER A 22 23.46 -7.01 -20.98
N ILE A 23 22.72 -6.00 -20.51
CA ILE A 23 22.10 -4.97 -21.36
C ILE A 23 22.86 -3.65 -21.31
N VAL A 24 23.33 -3.22 -20.14
CA VAL A 24 23.99 -1.93 -19.95
C VAL A 24 25.48 -2.07 -20.23
N GLY A 25 25.94 -1.34 -21.23
CA GLY A 25 27.34 -1.50 -21.75
C GLY A 25 28.41 -0.91 -20.83
N ASP A 26 28.10 0.13 -20.05
CA ASP A 26 29.01 0.70 -19.06
C ASP A 26 28.86 -0.06 -17.73
N SER A 27 29.93 -0.69 -17.26
CA SER A 27 29.92 -1.52 -16.06
C SER A 27 29.67 -0.73 -14.78
N ALA A 28 30.09 0.55 -14.70
CA ALA A 28 29.85 1.40 -13.55
C ALA A 28 28.36 1.80 -13.48
N VAL A 29 27.77 2.16 -14.60
CA VAL A 29 26.34 2.43 -14.73
C VAL A 29 25.52 1.17 -14.42
N ALA A 30 25.94 0.02 -14.95
CA ALA A 30 25.27 -1.25 -14.68
C ALA A 30 25.25 -1.58 -13.18
N GLU A 31 26.35 -1.35 -12.46
CA GLU A 31 26.43 -1.62 -11.03
C GLU A 31 25.45 -0.79 -10.20
N VAL A 32 25.31 0.49 -10.53
CA VAL A 32 24.35 1.40 -9.88
C VAL A 32 22.89 1.00 -10.16
N LEU A 33 22.62 0.47 -11.36
CA LEU A 33 21.28 0.04 -11.76
C LEU A 33 20.89 -1.33 -11.24
N LYS A 34 21.81 -2.14 -10.71
CA LYS A 34 21.51 -3.45 -10.13
C LYS A 34 20.61 -3.32 -8.91
N PRO A 35 19.49 -4.08 -8.85
CA PRO A 35 18.60 -4.05 -7.68
C PRO A 35 19.20 -4.86 -6.51
N TRP A 36 19.78 -4.17 -5.54
CA TRP A 36 20.36 -4.74 -4.32
C TRP A 36 19.36 -4.82 -3.15
N TYR A 37 18.11 -5.08 -3.45
CA TYR A 37 17.03 -5.22 -2.47
C TYR A 37 16.20 -6.49 -2.79
N ARG A 38 15.35 -6.91 -1.86
CA ARG A 38 14.45 -8.05 -2.06
C ARG A 38 13.34 -7.73 -3.06
N TYR A 39 12.88 -8.72 -3.80
CA TYR A 39 11.94 -8.58 -4.92
C TYR A 39 10.72 -7.71 -4.60
N LEU A 40 10.04 -7.95 -3.47
CA LEU A 40 8.83 -7.20 -3.13
C LEU A 40 9.06 -5.95 -2.25
N CYS A 41 10.32 -5.59 -1.96
CA CYS A 41 10.61 -4.36 -1.22
C CYS A 41 10.26 -3.10 -2.01
N LYS A 42 10.26 -3.19 -3.34
CA LYS A 42 9.83 -2.12 -4.25
C LYS A 42 8.85 -2.69 -5.27
N ARG A 43 7.99 -1.82 -5.82
CA ARG A 43 7.06 -2.23 -6.88
C ARG A 43 7.85 -2.65 -8.12
N PRO A 44 7.71 -3.89 -8.62
CA PRO A 44 8.31 -4.25 -9.90
C PRO A 44 7.69 -3.44 -11.03
N CYS A 45 8.54 -2.89 -11.89
CA CYS A 45 8.15 -2.21 -13.11
C CYS A 45 8.58 -3.03 -14.32
N PHE A 46 7.73 -3.10 -15.33
CA PHE A 46 8.00 -3.85 -16.57
C PHE A 46 8.18 -2.86 -17.71
N HIS A 47 9.37 -2.80 -18.28
CA HIS A 47 9.68 -1.93 -19.40
C HIS A 47 10.84 -2.51 -20.22
N ASP A 48 10.69 -2.57 -21.53
CA ASP A 48 11.70 -3.20 -22.40
C ASP A 48 12.86 -2.27 -22.75
N GLU A 49 12.61 -0.96 -22.79
CA GLU A 49 13.59 0.03 -23.25
C GLU A 49 14.33 0.76 -22.12
N TYR A 50 13.91 0.58 -20.86
CA TYR A 50 14.49 1.32 -19.71
C TYR A 50 16.00 1.10 -19.59
N LEU A 51 16.45 -0.15 -19.54
CA LEU A 51 17.87 -0.45 -19.39
C LEU A 51 18.69 -0.07 -20.62
N THR A 52 18.14 -0.25 -21.81
CA THR A 52 18.82 0.10 -23.06
C THR A 52 18.97 1.61 -23.26
N SER A 53 18.12 2.42 -22.61
CA SER A 53 18.23 3.88 -22.67
C SER A 53 19.56 4.39 -22.09
N PHE A 54 20.15 3.70 -21.12
CA PHE A 54 21.42 4.09 -20.51
C PHE A 54 22.64 3.83 -21.42
N ASN A 55 22.45 3.14 -22.54
CA ASN A 55 23.48 3.01 -23.56
C ASN A 55 23.51 4.20 -24.56
N GLN A 56 22.58 5.12 -24.46
CA GLN A 56 22.49 6.28 -25.33
C GLN A 56 23.45 7.38 -24.86
N ARG A 57 24.10 8.09 -25.79
CA ARG A 57 25.07 9.14 -25.47
C ARG A 57 24.47 10.37 -24.77
N ASN A 58 23.18 10.59 -24.93
CA ASN A 58 22.43 11.70 -24.34
C ASN A 58 21.73 11.34 -23.01
N VAL A 59 22.00 10.17 -22.47
CA VAL A 59 21.47 9.74 -21.17
C VAL A 59 22.62 9.60 -20.19
N THR A 60 22.52 10.32 -19.07
CA THR A 60 23.49 10.25 -17.98
C THR A 60 22.79 9.80 -16.71
N LEU A 61 23.30 8.74 -16.08
CA LEU A 61 22.88 8.35 -14.75
C LEU A 61 23.70 9.12 -13.72
N VAL A 62 23.01 9.81 -12.82
CA VAL A 62 23.63 10.49 -11.68
C VAL A 62 23.31 9.70 -10.42
N ASP A 63 24.35 9.11 -9.83
CA ASP A 63 24.22 8.39 -8.56
C ASP A 63 24.23 9.40 -7.40
N CYS A 64 23.08 9.56 -6.76
CA CYS A 64 22.89 10.47 -5.63
C CYS A 64 22.01 9.80 -4.53
N PRO A 65 22.57 8.83 -3.79
CA PRO A 65 21.81 8.05 -2.79
C PRO A 65 21.21 8.89 -1.67
N THR A 66 21.78 10.08 -1.40
CA THR A 66 21.27 11.06 -0.42
C THR A 66 20.30 12.06 -1.03
N GLY A 67 20.00 11.95 -2.33
CA GLY A 67 19.19 12.92 -3.08
C GLY A 67 19.99 14.11 -3.61
N ILE A 68 19.29 15.04 -4.25
CA ILE A 68 19.87 16.30 -4.73
C ILE A 68 20.12 17.26 -3.56
N ASP A 69 21.23 17.99 -3.58
CA ASP A 69 21.59 18.93 -2.51
C ASP A 69 20.61 20.12 -2.45
N ARG A 70 20.33 20.70 -3.62
CA ARG A 70 19.36 21.81 -3.79
C ARG A 70 19.03 22.07 -5.25
N VAL A 71 17.90 22.67 -5.49
CA VAL A 71 17.53 23.27 -6.78
C VAL A 71 18.09 24.68 -6.87
N VAL A 72 18.64 25.05 -8.01
CA VAL A 72 19.16 26.39 -8.33
C VAL A 72 18.40 26.93 -9.54
N THR A 73 18.62 28.21 -9.89
CA THR A 73 17.84 28.92 -10.93
C THR A 73 17.88 28.21 -12.30
N ASP A 74 19.00 27.57 -12.62
CA ASP A 74 19.30 27.00 -13.93
C ASP A 74 19.71 25.52 -13.84
N GLY A 75 19.30 24.82 -12.78
CA GLY A 75 19.62 23.42 -12.63
C GLY A 75 19.50 22.86 -11.21
N VAL A 76 20.32 21.88 -10.89
CA VAL A 76 20.41 21.25 -9.57
C VAL A 76 21.86 21.14 -9.10
N MET A 77 22.07 21.13 -7.80
CA MET A 77 23.34 20.75 -7.18
C MET A 77 23.26 19.31 -6.72
N VAL A 78 24.25 18.51 -7.08
CA VAL A 78 24.35 17.10 -6.68
C VAL A 78 25.81 16.82 -6.32
N ASN A 79 26.05 16.32 -5.12
CA ASN A 79 27.37 16.02 -4.59
C ASN A 79 28.34 17.24 -4.70
N GLY A 80 27.81 18.44 -4.54
CA GLY A 80 28.56 19.70 -4.63
C GLY A 80 28.79 20.21 -6.05
N GLU A 81 28.39 19.48 -7.08
CA GLU A 81 28.51 19.87 -8.49
C GLU A 81 27.18 20.38 -9.04
N LYS A 82 27.25 21.37 -9.93
CA LYS A 82 26.08 21.93 -10.62
C LYS A 82 25.80 21.15 -11.90
N ILE A 83 24.57 20.70 -12.07
CA ILE A 83 24.05 20.14 -13.30
C ILE A 83 23.05 21.13 -13.89
N GLU A 84 23.36 21.71 -15.06
CA GLU A 84 22.48 22.64 -15.75
C GLU A 84 21.31 21.89 -16.41
N LEU A 85 20.10 22.40 -16.24
CA LEU A 85 18.86 21.80 -16.71
C LEU A 85 17.89 22.84 -17.21
N ASP A 86 17.20 22.55 -18.31
CA ASP A 86 16.07 23.34 -18.83
C ASP A 86 14.73 22.91 -18.20
N CYS A 87 14.64 21.65 -17.76
CA CYS A 87 13.41 21.08 -17.22
C CYS A 87 13.72 20.02 -16.16
N ILE A 88 12.93 20.00 -15.10
CA ILE A 88 12.95 18.96 -14.05
C ILE A 88 11.61 18.23 -14.07
N VAL A 89 11.64 16.91 -14.22
CA VAL A 89 10.47 16.05 -14.12
C VAL A 89 10.48 15.34 -12.77
N TYR A 90 9.52 15.67 -11.90
CA TYR A 90 9.36 15.00 -10.62
C TYR A 90 8.61 13.68 -10.80
N ALA A 91 9.31 12.57 -10.66
CA ALA A 91 8.76 11.23 -10.69
C ALA A 91 8.97 10.50 -9.35
N THR A 92 8.83 11.21 -8.24
CA THR A 92 9.16 10.79 -6.87
C THR A 92 8.14 9.84 -6.25
N GLY A 93 7.06 9.51 -6.97
CA GLY A 93 6.02 8.59 -6.51
C GLY A 93 4.86 9.29 -5.81
N PHE A 94 3.93 8.47 -5.31
CA PHE A 94 2.74 8.93 -4.60
C PHE A 94 2.87 8.73 -3.10
N GLU A 95 2.33 9.63 -2.30
CA GLU A 95 2.08 9.44 -0.87
C GLU A 95 0.91 8.45 -0.70
N ALA A 96 1.18 7.14 -0.78
CA ALA A 96 0.11 6.16 -0.89
C ALA A 96 -0.38 5.61 0.45
N GLU A 97 0.53 5.24 1.35
CA GLU A 97 0.18 4.46 2.53
C GLU A 97 0.25 5.25 3.85
N ALA A 98 1.20 6.17 3.96
CA ALA A 98 1.40 6.95 5.19
C ALA A 98 0.51 8.20 5.26
N THR A 99 -0.11 8.60 4.15
CA THR A 99 -0.89 9.84 4.09
C THR A 99 -2.34 9.59 4.50
N PRO A 100 -2.84 10.28 5.51
CA PRO A 100 -4.25 10.19 5.92
C PRO A 100 -5.22 10.47 4.77
N LEU A 101 -6.36 9.79 4.77
CA LEU A 101 -7.35 9.89 3.69
C LEU A 101 -7.79 11.34 3.45
N PHE A 102 -8.02 12.13 4.51
CA PHE A 102 -8.43 13.53 4.39
C PHE A 102 -7.42 14.40 3.65
N ARG A 103 -6.10 14.15 3.84
CA ARG A 103 -5.06 14.88 3.13
C ARG A 103 -5.06 14.55 1.63
N ARG A 104 -5.29 13.29 1.29
CA ARG A 104 -5.37 12.85 -0.12
C ARG A 104 -6.64 13.33 -0.82
N ALA A 105 -7.76 13.36 -0.10
CA ALA A 105 -9.06 13.80 -0.62
C ALA A 105 -9.22 15.33 -0.64
N GLY A 106 -8.41 16.05 0.14
CA GLY A 106 -8.54 17.51 0.31
C GLY A 106 -9.72 17.92 1.21
N HIS A 107 -10.42 16.97 1.80
CA HIS A 107 -11.51 17.18 2.77
C HIS A 107 -11.57 16.00 3.73
N ASP A 108 -12.16 16.20 4.89
CA ASP A 108 -12.43 15.14 5.85
C ASP A 108 -13.90 14.70 5.79
N ILE A 109 -14.20 13.54 6.34
CA ILE A 109 -15.54 13.00 6.49
C ILE A 109 -15.97 13.20 7.94
N VAL A 110 -17.09 13.85 8.14
CA VAL A 110 -17.65 14.13 9.48
C VAL A 110 -18.78 13.14 9.74
N GLY A 111 -18.66 12.38 10.81
CA GLY A 111 -19.65 11.41 11.25
C GLY A 111 -20.73 11.99 12.16
N VAL A 112 -21.47 11.11 12.81
CA VAL A 112 -22.41 11.49 13.87
C VAL A 112 -21.62 12.14 15.01
N ASP A 113 -22.28 13.02 15.74
CA ASP A 113 -21.66 13.75 16.86
C ASP A 113 -20.47 14.66 16.48
N GLY A 114 -20.24 14.90 15.18
CA GLY A 114 -19.21 15.80 14.67
C GLY A 114 -17.79 15.22 14.67
N VAL A 115 -17.62 13.95 14.99
CA VAL A 115 -16.30 13.28 14.96
C VAL A 115 -15.87 13.03 13.52
N THR A 116 -14.63 13.35 13.20
CA THR A 116 -14.09 13.21 11.85
C THR A 116 -13.42 11.84 11.65
N LEU A 117 -13.32 11.39 10.39
CA LEU A 117 -12.56 10.17 10.05
C LEU A 117 -11.09 10.28 10.45
N ALA A 118 -10.51 11.48 10.34
CA ALA A 118 -9.13 11.72 10.79
C ALA A 118 -8.97 11.49 12.29
N GLU A 119 -9.93 11.91 13.10
CA GLU A 119 -9.93 11.67 14.55
C GLU A 119 -10.14 10.18 14.86
N LEU A 120 -11.08 9.51 14.19
CA LEU A 120 -11.33 8.08 14.36
C LEU A 120 -10.12 7.22 13.98
N TRP A 121 -9.32 7.67 13.02
CA TRP A 121 -8.13 6.98 12.54
C TRP A 121 -6.81 7.57 13.03
N ALA A 122 -6.83 8.41 14.05
CA ALA A 122 -5.60 8.98 14.62
C ALA A 122 -4.61 7.91 15.09
N ASP A 123 -5.14 6.81 15.63
CA ASP A 123 -4.38 5.65 16.09
C ASP A 123 -4.38 4.49 15.07
N GLY A 124 -4.57 4.78 13.79
CA GLY A 124 -4.60 3.82 12.69
C GLY A 124 -5.98 3.58 12.12
N ALA A 125 -6.02 2.91 10.95
CA ALA A 125 -7.26 2.67 10.20
C ALA A 125 -8.14 1.62 10.89
N SER A 126 -8.93 2.00 11.88
CA SER A 126 -9.90 1.13 12.51
C SER A 126 -11.15 0.98 11.63
N SER A 127 -11.63 -0.24 11.44
CA SER A 127 -12.79 -0.51 10.58
C SER A 127 -13.38 -1.89 10.83
N LEU A 128 -14.51 -2.17 10.21
CA LEU A 128 -14.99 -3.54 9.98
C LEU A 128 -14.70 -3.92 8.52
N TYR A 129 -13.96 -5.00 8.34
CA TYR A 129 -13.55 -5.56 7.04
C TYR A 129 -12.76 -4.61 6.13
N GLY A 130 -12.15 -3.56 6.64
CA GLY A 130 -11.47 -2.55 5.81
C GLY A 130 -12.41 -1.68 4.97
N MET A 131 -13.71 -1.72 5.24
CA MET A 131 -14.73 -1.08 4.40
C MET A 131 -15.72 -0.19 5.16
N MET A 132 -15.99 -0.45 6.42
CA MET A 132 -17.00 0.27 7.19
C MET A 132 -16.38 0.76 8.49
N VAL A 133 -16.70 1.97 8.91
CA VAL A 133 -16.09 2.63 10.07
C VAL A 133 -17.17 2.98 11.08
N ARG A 134 -16.95 2.62 12.34
CA ARG A 134 -17.86 3.00 13.43
C ARG A 134 -17.87 4.52 13.61
N GLY A 135 -19.05 5.09 13.88
CA GLY A 135 -19.24 6.55 13.97
C GLY A 135 -19.50 7.22 12.61
N LEU A 136 -19.43 6.46 11.52
CA LEU A 136 -19.71 6.93 10.15
C LEU A 136 -20.80 6.05 9.51
N PRO A 137 -22.07 6.20 9.93
CA PRO A 137 -23.16 5.39 9.40
C PRO A 137 -23.32 5.55 7.90
N ASN A 138 -23.69 4.45 7.23
CA ASN A 138 -23.86 4.40 5.78
C ASN A 138 -22.60 4.70 4.95
N LEU A 139 -21.43 4.83 5.57
CA LEU A 139 -20.18 5.00 4.85
C LEU A 139 -19.58 3.65 4.50
N PHE A 140 -19.26 3.50 3.22
CA PHE A 140 -18.35 2.46 2.75
C PHE A 140 -17.07 3.08 2.18
N THR A 141 -15.94 2.54 2.58
CA THR A 141 -14.66 2.78 1.91
C THR A 141 -14.34 1.59 1.01
N MET A 142 -13.65 1.83 -0.11
CA MET A 142 -13.18 0.70 -0.93
C MET A 142 -11.99 0.03 -0.23
N PRO A 143 -11.93 -1.32 -0.23
CA PRO A 143 -10.82 -2.04 0.39
C PRO A 143 -9.50 -1.59 -0.25
N ALA A 144 -8.54 -1.21 0.56
CA ALA A 144 -7.24 -0.76 0.11
C ALA A 144 -6.11 -1.37 0.95
N PRO A 145 -4.92 -1.57 0.38
CA PRO A 145 -3.74 -1.93 1.15
C PRO A 145 -3.53 -0.97 2.33
N SER A 146 -3.03 -1.49 3.45
CA SER A 146 -2.81 -0.71 4.68
C SER A 146 -4.07 -0.07 5.28
N GLN A 147 -5.24 -0.54 4.89
CA GLN A 147 -6.55 -0.19 5.47
C GLN A 147 -7.31 -1.48 5.83
N GLN A 148 -6.64 -2.41 6.48
CA GLN A 148 -7.19 -3.65 7.02
C GLN A 148 -7.79 -4.61 5.96
N SER A 149 -7.33 -4.53 4.72
CA SER A 149 -7.69 -5.45 3.64
C SER A 149 -6.50 -6.33 3.22
N VAL A 150 -6.21 -6.50 1.94
CA VAL A 150 -5.11 -7.33 1.44
C VAL A 150 -4.30 -6.64 0.35
N VAL A 151 -3.03 -7.04 0.17
CA VAL A 151 -2.13 -6.50 -0.87
C VAL A 151 -1.67 -7.53 -1.90
N THR A 152 -2.03 -8.80 -1.73
CA THR A 152 -1.52 -9.92 -2.55
C THR A 152 -2.20 -10.05 -3.92
N VAL A 153 -3.08 -9.15 -4.27
CA VAL A 153 -3.88 -9.19 -5.50
C VAL A 153 -3.80 -7.86 -6.25
N ASN A 154 -4.12 -7.88 -7.54
CA ASN A 154 -4.28 -6.65 -8.30
C ASN A 154 -5.36 -5.77 -7.66
N TYR A 155 -5.04 -4.48 -7.48
CA TYR A 155 -5.95 -3.53 -6.83
C TYR A 155 -7.32 -3.46 -7.50
N THR A 156 -7.38 -3.55 -8.84
CA THR A 156 -8.65 -3.58 -9.57
C THR A 156 -9.51 -4.77 -9.17
N GLN A 157 -8.92 -5.94 -8.98
CA GLN A 157 -9.65 -7.12 -8.53
C GLN A 157 -10.19 -6.96 -7.10
N LEU A 158 -9.40 -6.34 -6.22
CA LEU A 158 -9.85 -6.00 -4.87
C LEU A 158 -11.00 -4.99 -4.89
N ALA A 159 -10.92 -3.97 -5.75
CA ALA A 159 -11.96 -2.97 -5.92
C ALA A 159 -13.26 -3.58 -6.48
N VAL A 160 -13.17 -4.52 -7.43
CA VAL A 160 -14.35 -5.26 -7.95
C VAL A 160 -15.01 -6.06 -6.83
N LEU A 161 -14.23 -6.81 -6.04
CA LEU A 161 -14.77 -7.53 -4.88
C LEU A 161 -15.47 -6.57 -3.90
N GLY A 162 -14.83 -5.46 -3.55
CA GLY A 162 -15.42 -4.44 -2.67
C GLY A 162 -16.73 -3.89 -3.20
N ALA A 163 -16.78 -3.55 -4.49
CA ALA A 163 -17.98 -3.04 -5.14
C ALA A 163 -19.14 -4.07 -5.12
N GLU A 164 -18.84 -5.35 -5.38
CA GLU A 164 -19.83 -6.43 -5.28
C GLU A 164 -20.41 -6.55 -3.87
N ILE A 165 -19.54 -6.56 -2.86
CA ILE A 165 -19.95 -6.67 -1.45
C ILE A 165 -20.78 -5.46 -1.01
N VAL A 166 -20.33 -4.25 -1.34
CA VAL A 166 -21.07 -3.02 -1.02
C VAL A 166 -22.45 -3.01 -1.67
N ALA A 167 -22.53 -3.32 -2.97
CA ALA A 167 -23.80 -3.33 -3.69
C ALA A 167 -24.80 -4.35 -3.12
N GLN A 168 -24.33 -5.57 -2.81
CA GLN A 168 -25.17 -6.61 -2.22
C GLN A 168 -25.62 -6.22 -0.80
N THR A 169 -24.72 -5.68 0.01
CA THR A 169 -25.03 -5.21 1.36
C THR A 169 -26.12 -4.13 1.32
N ILE A 170 -25.95 -3.10 0.50
CA ILE A 170 -26.95 -2.02 0.35
C ILE A 170 -28.29 -2.59 -0.11
N ALA A 171 -28.29 -3.45 -1.13
CA ALA A 171 -29.54 -4.01 -1.66
C ALA A 171 -30.31 -4.83 -0.60
N GLN A 172 -29.61 -5.55 0.26
CA GLN A 172 -30.25 -6.35 1.31
C GLN A 172 -30.68 -5.50 2.50
N LEU A 173 -29.90 -4.51 2.91
CA LEU A 173 -30.29 -3.56 3.98
C LEU A 173 -31.55 -2.78 3.61
N LEU A 174 -31.65 -2.32 2.36
CA LEU A 174 -32.86 -1.66 1.86
C LEU A 174 -34.10 -2.56 1.90
N LYS A 175 -33.95 -3.87 1.61
CA LYS A 175 -35.06 -4.83 1.73
C LYS A 175 -35.52 -5.01 3.18
N LYS A 176 -34.60 -4.89 4.14
CA LYS A 176 -34.92 -4.98 5.57
C LYS A 176 -35.57 -3.71 6.13
N GLY A 177 -35.64 -2.64 5.33
CA GLY A 177 -36.31 -1.38 5.70
C GLY A 177 -35.53 -0.54 6.72
N GLY A 178 -34.25 -0.81 6.93
CA GLY A 178 -33.36 0.01 7.76
C GLY A 178 -32.90 1.25 6.99
N PRO A 179 -33.17 2.47 7.45
CA PRO A 179 -32.74 3.69 6.77
C PRO A 179 -31.24 3.94 6.89
N ALA A 180 -30.61 3.39 7.93
CA ALA A 180 -29.18 3.51 8.17
C ALA A 180 -28.65 2.27 8.88
N PHE A 181 -27.36 2.02 8.71
CA PHE A 181 -26.61 1.03 9.48
C PHE A 181 -25.37 1.67 10.11
N GLU A 182 -24.91 1.08 11.18
CA GLU A 182 -23.68 1.45 11.84
C GLU A 182 -22.90 0.21 12.31
N VAL A 183 -21.58 0.29 12.32
CA VAL A 183 -20.70 -0.75 12.84
C VAL A 183 -20.75 -0.80 14.35
N THR A 184 -20.91 -1.99 14.92
CA THR A 184 -20.87 -2.19 16.37
C THR A 184 -19.43 -2.08 16.92
N ALA A 185 -19.29 -1.63 18.16
CA ALA A 185 -17.98 -1.53 18.81
C ALA A 185 -17.29 -2.89 18.94
N GLU A 186 -18.05 -3.95 19.20
CA GLU A 186 -17.55 -5.31 19.32
C GLU A 186 -16.97 -5.83 17.99
N ALA A 187 -17.71 -5.66 16.90
CA ALA A 187 -17.26 -6.15 15.58
C ALA A 187 -16.02 -5.41 15.07
N GLU A 188 -15.96 -4.09 15.29
CA GLU A 188 -14.76 -3.31 14.96
C GLU A 188 -13.56 -3.76 15.80
N HIS A 189 -13.75 -3.95 17.11
CA HIS A 189 -12.72 -4.45 18.01
C HIS A 189 -12.20 -5.83 17.57
N ASP A 190 -13.10 -6.78 17.33
CA ASP A 190 -12.73 -8.14 16.93
C ASP A 190 -12.00 -8.19 15.59
N TRP A 191 -12.40 -7.32 14.66
CA TRP A 191 -11.66 -7.19 13.38
C TRP A 191 -10.27 -6.61 13.60
N ASN A 192 -10.15 -5.55 14.41
CA ASN A 192 -8.86 -4.96 14.75
C ASN A 192 -7.93 -5.98 15.40
N GLN A 193 -8.41 -6.86 16.28
CA GLN A 193 -7.59 -7.92 16.87
C GLN A 193 -7.05 -8.90 15.83
N LYS A 194 -7.85 -9.25 14.81
CA LYS A 194 -7.38 -10.11 13.69
C LYS A 194 -6.28 -9.43 12.87
N ILE A 195 -6.39 -8.13 12.63
CA ILE A 195 -5.37 -7.37 11.92
C ILE A 195 -4.07 -7.27 12.73
N LEU A 196 -4.17 -6.97 14.03
CA LEU A 196 -3.02 -6.91 14.94
C LEU A 196 -2.28 -8.26 15.02
N ALA A 197 -3.01 -9.37 15.08
CA ALA A 197 -2.41 -10.71 15.10
C ALA A 197 -1.66 -11.03 13.80
N SER A 198 -2.08 -10.49 12.68
CA SER A 198 -1.44 -10.70 11.36
C SER A 198 -0.23 -9.78 11.13
N PHE A 199 -0.18 -8.64 11.80
CA PHE A 199 0.84 -7.61 11.58
C PHE A 199 2.25 -8.06 11.96
N ALA A 200 2.40 -8.83 13.02
CA ALA A 200 3.70 -9.29 13.52
C ALA A 200 4.50 -10.08 12.47
N ASP A 201 3.83 -10.90 11.66
CA ASP A 201 4.47 -11.71 10.61
C ASP A 201 4.99 -10.85 9.45
N ALA A 202 4.35 -9.71 9.16
CA ALA A 202 4.77 -8.81 8.10
C ALA A 202 5.93 -7.89 8.51
N SER A 203 6.05 -7.57 9.80
CA SER A 203 7.06 -6.66 10.33
C SER A 203 8.48 -7.14 10.07
N ALA A 204 8.77 -8.42 10.27
CA ALA A 204 10.10 -8.99 10.05
C ALA A 204 10.54 -8.88 8.57
N LEU A 205 9.60 -9.07 7.63
CA LEU A 205 9.87 -8.93 6.22
C LEU A 205 10.14 -7.47 5.83
N MET A 206 9.35 -6.54 6.37
CA MET A 206 9.47 -5.11 6.08
C MET A 206 10.77 -4.52 6.63
N SER A 207 11.23 -4.99 7.80
CA SER A 207 12.48 -4.55 8.41
C SER A 207 13.72 -4.91 7.59
N ALA A 208 13.63 -5.94 6.75
CA ALA A 208 14.71 -6.36 5.87
C ALA A 208 14.72 -5.63 4.51
N CYS A 209 13.74 -4.77 4.24
CA CYS A 209 13.65 -3.98 3.02
C CYS A 209 14.50 -2.71 3.10
N THR A 210 15.09 -2.32 1.97
CA THR A 210 15.61 -0.96 1.80
C THR A 210 14.47 0.07 1.88
N PRO A 211 14.76 1.36 2.19
CA PRO A 211 13.74 2.39 2.26
C PRO A 211 12.78 2.40 1.08
N SER A 212 11.49 2.32 1.36
CA SER A 212 10.42 2.32 0.37
C SER A 212 9.08 2.66 1.04
N ARG A 213 8.06 2.95 0.25
CA ARG A 213 6.69 3.14 0.76
C ARG A 213 6.16 1.95 1.57
N ILE A 214 6.66 0.72 1.31
CA ILE A 214 6.18 -0.50 1.97
C ILE A 214 6.61 -0.55 3.44
N ASN A 215 7.80 -0.02 3.74
CA ASN A 215 8.35 0.01 5.09
C ASN A 215 8.44 1.43 5.67
N ASN A 216 7.54 2.32 5.24
CA ASN A 216 7.48 3.71 5.72
C ASN A 216 8.83 4.42 5.57
N GLU A 217 9.39 4.36 4.35
CA GLU A 217 10.68 4.98 3.97
C GLU A 217 11.86 4.56 4.86
N GLY A 218 11.87 3.29 5.29
CA GLY A 218 12.92 2.72 6.14
C GLY A 218 12.62 2.79 7.63
N HIS A 219 11.43 3.22 8.02
CA HIS A 219 10.98 3.34 9.41
C HIS A 219 9.79 2.39 9.70
N PRO A 220 9.95 1.06 9.53
CA PRO A 220 8.86 0.10 9.73
C PRO A 220 8.33 0.10 11.17
N GLU A 221 9.15 0.47 12.14
CA GLU A 221 8.80 0.58 13.55
C GLU A 221 7.79 1.69 13.86
N SER A 222 7.72 2.71 13.01
CA SER A 222 6.76 3.82 13.16
C SER A 222 5.44 3.56 12.44
N ARG A 223 5.30 2.40 11.77
CA ARG A 223 4.06 2.02 11.11
C ARG A 223 3.02 1.59 12.12
N ASN A 224 1.82 2.17 12.03
CA ASN A 224 0.73 1.79 12.92
C ASN A 224 0.26 0.36 12.61
N PRO A 225 0.20 -0.54 13.62
CA PRO A 225 -0.24 -1.92 13.42
C PRO A 225 -1.66 -2.07 12.86
N LEU A 226 -2.57 -1.14 13.15
CA LEU A 226 -3.92 -1.12 12.59
C LEU A 226 -3.94 -0.82 11.09
N ASN A 227 -2.86 -0.24 10.53
CA ASN A 227 -2.66 -0.10 9.09
C ASN A 227 -2.13 -1.40 8.47
N GLY A 228 -2.42 -2.54 9.08
CA GLY A 228 -2.06 -3.88 8.63
C GLY A 228 -2.99 -4.44 7.56
N ASN A 229 -2.75 -5.70 7.20
CA ASN A 229 -3.52 -6.45 6.22
C ASN A 229 -4.15 -7.68 6.87
N TYR A 230 -5.28 -8.14 6.33
CA TYR A 230 -5.91 -9.38 6.73
C TYR A 230 -5.07 -10.58 6.26
N GLY A 231 -4.79 -11.51 7.17
CA GLY A 231 -3.99 -12.71 6.89
C GLY A 231 -2.48 -12.46 6.98
N ARG A 232 -1.70 -13.55 6.91
CA ARG A 232 -0.25 -13.52 7.16
C ARG A 232 0.52 -12.83 6.05
N GLY A 233 1.60 -12.17 6.43
CA GLY A 233 2.52 -11.52 5.49
C GLY A 233 1.86 -10.39 4.72
N PHE A 234 1.74 -10.52 3.40
CA PHE A 234 1.07 -9.54 2.54
C PHE A 234 -0.46 -9.71 2.48
N GLY A 235 -1.02 -10.59 3.28
CA GLY A 235 -2.45 -10.85 3.38
C GLY A 235 -2.90 -12.12 2.66
N ASP A 236 -4.13 -12.53 2.94
CA ASP A 236 -4.80 -13.69 2.35
C ASP A 236 -6.03 -13.24 1.56
N TYR A 237 -5.87 -13.05 0.26
CA TYR A 237 -6.98 -12.63 -0.62
C TYR A 237 -8.12 -13.64 -0.65
N PHE A 238 -7.82 -14.93 -0.73
CA PHE A 238 -8.89 -15.95 -0.85
C PHE A 238 -9.68 -16.07 0.45
N GLY A 239 -9.00 -16.08 1.59
CA GLY A 239 -9.66 -16.07 2.89
C GLY A 239 -10.49 -14.80 3.12
N TYR A 240 -9.96 -13.64 2.73
CA TYR A 240 -10.68 -12.36 2.81
C TYR A 240 -11.93 -12.34 1.92
N ARG A 241 -11.80 -12.77 0.66
CA ARG A 241 -12.92 -12.90 -0.28
C ARG A 241 -14.02 -13.81 0.26
N ASP A 242 -13.64 -14.99 0.73
CA ASP A 242 -14.58 -16.02 1.18
C ASP A 242 -15.28 -15.58 2.47
N LEU A 243 -14.57 -14.88 3.37
CA LEU A 243 -15.14 -14.25 4.56
C LEU A 243 -16.23 -13.24 4.17
N LEU A 244 -15.92 -12.29 3.29
CA LEU A 244 -16.87 -11.25 2.87
C LEU A 244 -18.09 -11.84 2.14
N LYS A 245 -17.88 -12.79 1.24
CA LYS A 245 -18.97 -13.47 0.53
C LYS A 245 -19.87 -14.26 1.47
N THR A 246 -19.30 -14.96 2.45
CA THR A 246 -20.08 -15.69 3.46
C THR A 246 -20.87 -14.72 4.34
N TRP A 247 -20.27 -13.62 4.76
CA TRP A 247 -20.92 -12.60 5.58
C TRP A 247 -22.13 -11.99 4.85
N VAL A 248 -21.99 -11.58 3.59
CA VAL A 248 -23.12 -11.06 2.82
C VAL A 248 -24.19 -12.13 2.56
N ALA A 249 -23.78 -13.37 2.23
CA ALA A 249 -24.72 -14.46 1.96
C ALA A 249 -25.53 -14.90 3.19
N SER A 250 -25.04 -14.65 4.41
CA SER A 250 -25.76 -14.95 5.63
C SER A 250 -27.01 -14.09 5.81
N GLU A 251 -27.04 -12.91 5.21
CA GLU A 251 -28.07 -11.86 5.40
C GLU A 251 -28.29 -11.45 6.87
N GLN A 252 -27.46 -11.90 7.81
CA GLN A 252 -27.57 -11.51 9.22
C GLN A 252 -26.92 -10.15 9.48
N PHE A 253 -25.87 -9.82 8.72
CA PHE A 253 -25.06 -8.60 8.88
C PHE A 253 -24.46 -8.46 10.28
N ASP A 254 -23.93 -9.59 10.80
CA ASP A 254 -23.25 -9.58 12.08
C ASP A 254 -22.20 -8.46 12.13
N GLY A 255 -22.27 -7.67 13.21
CA GLY A 255 -21.43 -6.49 13.37
C GLY A 255 -22.03 -5.17 12.87
N LEU A 256 -23.25 -5.19 12.31
CA LEU A 256 -24.00 -3.98 11.97
C LEU A 256 -25.25 -3.86 12.83
N GLU A 257 -25.53 -2.63 13.25
CA GLU A 257 -26.81 -2.22 13.84
C GLU A 257 -27.60 -1.39 12.83
N LEU A 258 -28.89 -1.72 12.66
CA LEU A 258 -29.83 -0.89 11.88
C LEU A 258 -30.35 0.24 12.75
N ARG A 259 -30.34 1.45 12.23
CA ARG A 259 -30.84 2.67 12.86
C ARG A 259 -32.07 3.21 12.15
#